data_f62ac8cc82907d19a2d01a71a82a179d
#
_entry.id   f62ac8cc82907d19a2d01a71a82a179d
#
_cell.length_a   1.000
_cell.length_b   1.000
_cell.length_c   1.000
_cell.angle_alpha   90.00
_cell.angle_beta   90.00
_cell.angle_gamma   90.00
#
_symmetry.space_group_name_H-M   'P 1'
#
loop_
_entity.id
_entity.type
_entity.pdbx_description
1 polymer ?
#
loop_
_entity_poly.entity_id
_entity_poly.type
_entity_poly.pdbx_seq_one_letter_code
_entity_poly.pdbx_strand_id
1 'polypeptide(L)'
;MPRAVNGTVARNRRKKILKLAKGYRSVRSTCFRKAREAVEHGLCYAYRDRKNRKREFRRLWIARINAAVRAQGLNYSQFMYGLKKAEIEVDRK
;
A
#
# COMPACT_ATOMS: atom_id res chain seq x y z
N MET A 1 38.64 -31.10 -14.85
CA MET A 1 37.40 -30.80 -15.59
C MET A 1 36.70 -29.61 -14.99
N PRO A 2 36.34 -28.62 -15.82
CA PRO A 2 35.57 -27.49 -15.31
C PRO A 2 34.18 -27.96 -14.91
N ARG A 3 33.74 -27.52 -13.74
CA ARG A 3 32.38 -27.78 -13.26
C ARG A 3 31.52 -26.53 -13.51
N ALA A 4 30.29 -26.76 -13.84
CA ALA A 4 29.32 -25.68 -13.87
C ALA A 4 29.10 -25.20 -12.44
N VAL A 5 29.66 -24.05 -12.09
CA VAL A 5 29.55 -23.50 -10.74
C VAL A 5 28.65 -22.29 -10.79
N ASN A 6 27.52 -22.35 -10.09
CA ASN A 6 26.53 -21.28 -10.05
C ASN A 6 26.68 -20.41 -8.79
N GLY A 7 27.85 -20.41 -8.17
CA GLY A 7 28.10 -19.65 -6.94
C GLY A 7 27.88 -18.14 -7.10
N THR A 8 28.37 -17.57 -8.21
CA THR A 8 28.23 -16.15 -8.49
C THR A 8 26.75 -15.77 -8.68
N VAL A 9 26.01 -16.60 -9.42
CA VAL A 9 24.59 -16.34 -9.69
C VAL A 9 23.78 -16.42 -8.41
N ALA A 10 24.01 -17.45 -7.60
CA ALA A 10 23.32 -17.63 -6.32
C ALA A 10 23.64 -16.48 -5.37
N ARG A 11 24.90 -16.07 -5.31
CA ARG A 11 25.36 -14.97 -4.46
C ARG A 11 24.70 -13.64 -4.86
N ASN A 12 24.64 -13.37 -6.14
CA ASN A 12 24.00 -12.15 -6.64
C ASN A 12 22.51 -12.12 -6.33
N ARG A 13 21.84 -13.27 -6.43
CA ARG A 13 20.42 -13.39 -6.08
C ARG A 13 20.18 -13.09 -4.59
N ARG A 14 21.06 -13.64 -3.73
CA ARG A 14 20.97 -13.40 -2.29
C ARG A 14 21.23 -11.93 -1.95
N LYS A 15 22.22 -11.32 -2.59
CA LYS A 15 22.54 -9.90 -2.40
C LYS A 15 21.36 -9.00 -2.79
N LYS A 16 20.66 -9.35 -3.83
CA LYS A 16 19.49 -8.60 -4.29
C LYS A 16 18.40 -8.58 -3.20
N ILE A 17 18.12 -9.73 -2.61
CA ILE A 17 17.14 -9.83 -1.52
C ILE A 17 17.61 -9.06 -0.28
N LEU A 18 18.88 -9.22 0.10
CA LEU A 18 19.44 -8.54 1.26
C LEU A 18 19.45 -7.01 1.08
N LYS A 19 19.65 -6.55 -0.15
CA LYS A 19 19.56 -5.12 -0.46
C LYS A 19 18.15 -4.57 -0.20
N LEU A 20 17.13 -5.34 -0.56
CA LEU A 20 15.75 -4.97 -0.30
C LEU A 20 15.42 -5.00 1.19
N ALA A 21 16.17 -5.81 1.96
CA ALA A 21 15.96 -5.96 3.40
C ALA A 21 16.78 -4.96 4.23
N LYS A 22 17.50 -4.03 3.61
CA LYS A 22 18.26 -3.01 4.34
C LYS A 22 17.33 -2.22 5.25
N GLY A 23 17.79 -2.01 6.49
CA GLY A 23 17.01 -1.29 7.49
C GLY A 23 16.09 -2.16 8.32
N TYR A 24 15.97 -3.44 7.98
CA TYR A 24 15.21 -4.36 8.81
C TYR A 24 15.97 -4.69 10.08
N ARG A 25 15.23 -4.99 11.13
CA ARG A 25 15.82 -5.21 12.44
C ARG A 25 16.36 -6.63 12.60
N SER A 26 17.46 -6.75 13.37
CA SER A 26 18.04 -8.02 13.76
C SER A 26 18.46 -8.85 12.55
N VAL A 27 18.31 -10.16 12.62
CA VAL A 27 18.71 -11.12 11.57
C VAL A 27 17.89 -10.96 10.28
N ARG A 28 16.80 -10.23 10.32
CA ARG A 28 15.99 -9.99 9.13
C ARG A 28 16.71 -9.17 8.06
N SER A 29 17.77 -8.45 8.45
CA SER A 29 18.60 -7.72 7.49
C SER A 29 19.87 -8.45 7.11
N THR A 30 20.28 -9.49 7.86
CA THR A 30 21.56 -10.18 7.66
C THR A 30 21.43 -11.65 7.28
N CYS A 31 20.45 -12.37 7.84
CA CYS A 31 20.22 -13.78 7.55
C CYS A 31 19.32 -13.91 6.32
N PHE A 32 19.83 -14.55 5.26
CA PHE A 32 19.10 -14.61 3.98
C PHE A 32 17.71 -15.21 4.12
N ARG A 33 17.56 -16.31 4.86
CA ARG A 33 16.24 -16.95 5.03
C ARG A 33 15.24 -16.01 5.69
N LYS A 34 15.66 -15.35 6.75
CA LYS A 34 14.78 -14.42 7.47
C LYS A 34 14.54 -13.15 6.66
N ALA A 35 15.56 -12.66 5.96
CA ALA A 35 15.41 -11.51 5.08
C ALA A 35 14.43 -11.81 3.95
N ARG A 36 14.54 -12.98 3.34
CA ARG A 36 13.64 -13.41 2.26
C ARG A 36 12.19 -13.42 2.73
N GLU A 37 11.92 -14.05 3.87
CA GLU A 37 10.57 -14.08 4.44
C GLU A 37 10.04 -12.68 4.71
N ALA A 38 10.86 -11.83 5.32
CA ALA A 38 10.47 -10.46 5.66
C ALA A 38 10.19 -9.63 4.40
N VAL A 39 11.03 -9.75 3.37
CA VAL A 39 10.85 -9.04 2.10
C VAL A 39 9.57 -9.51 1.39
N GLU A 40 9.33 -10.82 1.34
CA GLU A 40 8.14 -11.36 0.72
C GLU A 40 6.87 -10.87 1.41
N HIS A 41 6.83 -10.88 2.74
CA HIS A 41 5.71 -10.32 3.50
C HIS A 41 5.56 -8.84 3.25
N GLY A 42 6.66 -8.10 3.23
CA GLY A 42 6.66 -6.67 2.95
C GLY A 42 6.08 -6.35 1.58
N LEU A 43 6.43 -7.13 0.55
CA LEU A 43 5.89 -6.94 -0.79
C LEU A 43 4.39 -7.24 -0.86
N CYS A 44 3.94 -8.27 -0.14
CA CYS A 44 2.51 -8.58 -0.04
C CYS A 44 1.75 -7.45 0.65
N TYR A 45 2.30 -6.91 1.73
CA TYR A 45 1.71 -5.77 2.43
C TYR A 45 1.69 -4.53 1.54
N ALA A 46 2.74 -4.30 0.76
CA ALA A 46 2.81 -3.16 -0.15
C ALA A 46 1.70 -3.25 -1.21
N TYR A 47 1.48 -4.43 -1.76
CA TYR A 47 0.41 -4.66 -2.73
C TYR A 47 -0.97 -4.40 -2.11
N ARG A 48 -1.21 -4.99 -0.93
CA ARG A 48 -2.46 -4.80 -0.20
C ARG A 48 -2.70 -3.34 0.15
N ASP A 49 -1.67 -2.67 0.65
CA ASP A 49 -1.81 -1.32 1.17
C ASP A 49 -1.90 -0.26 0.07
N ARG A 50 -1.39 -0.53 -1.12
CA ARG A 50 -1.65 0.35 -2.27
C ARG A 50 -3.15 0.39 -2.59
N LYS A 51 -3.82 -0.74 -2.45
CA LYS A 51 -5.28 -0.82 -2.63
C LYS A 51 -6.02 -0.17 -1.46
N ASN A 52 -5.55 -0.43 -0.24
CA ASN A 52 -6.14 0.15 0.97
C ASN A 52 -6.00 1.67 1.00
N ARG A 53 -4.90 2.21 0.47
CA ARG A 53 -4.68 3.65 0.44
C ARG A 53 -5.79 4.37 -0.33
N LYS A 54 -6.22 3.79 -1.45
CA LYS A 54 -7.31 4.34 -2.24
C LYS A 54 -8.61 4.36 -1.44
N ARG A 55 -8.87 3.30 -0.70
CA ARG A 55 -10.06 3.20 0.15
C ARG A 55 -10.02 4.18 1.32
N GLU A 56 -8.85 4.34 1.93
CA GLU A 56 -8.66 5.26 3.05
C GLU A 56 -8.82 6.71 2.62
N PHE A 57 -8.30 7.09 1.47
CA PHE A 57 -8.51 8.44 0.94
C PHE A 57 -9.98 8.69 0.63
N ARG A 58 -10.67 7.70 0.10
CA ARG A 58 -12.11 7.84 -0.13
C ARG A 58 -12.87 8.05 1.17
N ARG A 59 -12.52 7.31 2.21
CA ARG A 59 -13.12 7.51 3.55
C ARG A 59 -12.86 8.92 4.07
N LEU A 60 -11.64 9.39 3.88
CA LEU A 60 -11.26 10.73 4.32
C LEU A 60 -12.08 11.80 3.57
N TRP A 61 -12.22 11.65 2.26
CA TRP A 61 -13.02 12.58 1.47
C TRP A 61 -14.47 12.58 1.92
N ILE A 62 -15.05 11.41 2.15
CA ILE A 62 -16.41 11.27 2.63
C ILE A 62 -16.57 11.94 4.01
N ALA A 63 -15.60 11.72 4.91
CA ALA A 63 -15.62 12.32 6.25
C ALA A 63 -15.57 13.85 6.19
N ARG A 64 -14.73 14.39 5.34
CA ARG A 64 -14.60 15.85 5.16
C ARG A 64 -15.86 16.45 4.56
N ILE A 65 -16.41 15.82 3.55
CA ILE A 65 -17.66 16.28 2.93
C ILE A 65 -18.80 16.22 3.95
N ASN A 66 -18.90 15.14 4.69
CA ASN A 66 -19.91 14.97 5.72
C ASN A 66 -19.82 16.06 6.80
N ALA A 67 -18.60 16.36 7.25
CA ALA A 67 -18.39 17.41 8.23
C ALA A 67 -18.85 18.79 7.71
N ALA A 68 -18.52 19.10 6.46
CA ALA A 68 -18.91 20.35 5.83
C ALA A 68 -20.42 20.48 5.67
N VAL A 69 -21.08 19.42 5.19
CA VAL A 69 -22.52 19.49 4.95
C VAL A 69 -23.33 19.42 6.25
N ARG A 70 -22.82 18.78 7.30
CA ARG A 70 -23.49 18.79 8.61
C ARG A 70 -23.52 20.18 9.22
N ALA A 71 -22.53 20.98 8.94
CA ALA A 71 -22.55 22.39 9.35
C ALA A 71 -23.69 23.17 8.69
N GLN A 72 -24.18 22.66 7.54
CA GLN A 72 -25.33 23.24 6.83
C GLN A 72 -26.65 22.56 7.17
N GLY A 73 -26.63 21.60 8.12
CA GLY A 73 -27.83 20.90 8.54
C GLY A 73 -28.19 19.65 7.71
N LEU A 74 -27.27 19.20 6.86
CA LEU A 74 -27.48 17.99 6.03
C LEU A 74 -26.54 16.88 6.47
N ASN A 75 -26.86 15.64 6.11
CA ASN A 75 -25.90 14.56 6.23
C ASN A 75 -25.32 14.21 4.85
N TYR A 76 -24.31 13.33 4.83
CA TYR A 76 -23.63 12.98 3.59
C TYR A 76 -24.58 12.37 2.54
N SER A 77 -25.44 11.46 2.97
CA SER A 77 -26.38 10.77 2.05
C SER A 77 -27.34 11.77 1.41
N GLN A 78 -27.87 12.69 2.18
CA GLN A 78 -28.74 13.72 1.66
C GLN A 78 -28.04 14.64 0.67
N PHE A 79 -26.81 15.00 0.97
CA PHE A 79 -26.01 15.85 0.09
C PHE A 79 -25.73 15.18 -1.24
N MET A 80 -25.31 13.90 -1.20
CA MET A 80 -25.04 13.14 -2.42
C MET A 80 -26.28 12.92 -3.26
N TYR A 81 -27.41 12.67 -2.60
CA TYR A 81 -28.69 12.57 -3.29
C TYR A 81 -29.06 13.88 -3.97
N GLY A 82 -28.85 15.00 -3.29
CA GLY A 82 -29.13 16.32 -3.83
C GLY A 82 -28.29 16.66 -5.04
N LEU A 83 -26.97 16.30 -5.02
CA LEU A 83 -26.09 16.50 -6.16
C LEU A 83 -26.55 15.70 -7.36
N LYS A 84 -26.94 14.45 -7.14
CA LYS A 84 -27.43 13.57 -8.19
C LYS A 84 -28.73 14.06 -8.79
N LYS A 85 -29.65 14.53 -7.96
CA LYS A 85 -30.95 15.07 -8.38
C LYS A 85 -30.78 16.37 -9.16
N ALA A 86 -29.80 17.19 -8.79
CA ALA A 86 -29.50 18.45 -9.49
C ALA A 86 -28.61 18.25 -10.72
N GLU A 87 -28.23 17.00 -11.03
CA GLU A 87 -27.35 16.64 -12.15
C GLU A 87 -26.01 17.35 -12.13
N ILE A 88 -25.47 17.60 -10.95
CA ILE A 88 -24.15 18.19 -10.75
C ILE A 88 -23.11 17.07 -10.73
N GLU A 89 -22.21 17.08 -11.69
CA GLU A 89 -21.15 16.07 -11.80
C GLU A 89 -19.89 16.51 -11.07
N VAL A 90 -19.87 16.30 -9.76
CA VAL A 90 -18.70 16.57 -8.92
C VAL A 90 -18.39 15.28 -8.16
N ASP A 91 -17.14 14.83 -8.22
CA ASP A 91 -16.75 13.64 -7.49
C ASP A 91 -16.33 13.96 -6.05
N ARG A 92 -16.00 12.91 -5.29
CA ARG A 92 -15.63 13.02 -3.87
C ARG A 92 -14.22 13.58 -3.67
N LYS A 93 -13.38 13.42 -4.69
CA LYS A 93 -11.97 13.75 -4.61
C LYS A 93 -11.69 15.25 -4.56
#